data_dd44df147d2e81e586d358c31c03c6b7
#
_entry.id   dd44df147d2e81e586d358c31c03c6b7
#
_cell.length_a   1.000
_cell.length_b   1.000
_cell.length_c   1.000
_cell.angle_alpha   90.00
_cell.angle_beta   90.00
_cell.angle_gamma   90.00
#
_symmetry.space_group_name_H-M   'P 1'
#
loop_
_entity.id
_entity.type
_entity.pdbx_description
1 polymer ?
#
loop_
_entity_poly.entity_id
_entity_poly.type
_entity_poly.pdbx_seq_one_letter_code
_entity_poly.pdbx_strand_id
1 'polypeptide(L)'
;IRLLSTVCNYIGDERVHATHTTPDAMEINELMSRMVEVGCEYCFMEVSSHAIDQRRISGLDFDGAIFSNITHDHLDYHKTFKAYIEAKKAFFDHLPKKAFALTNGDDKNGMVMLQNTVARKYTYSCRRMADFNCKTLERHLDGTLLLLDGSEVWTRFVGDFNAYNLLAVYASARLLDFGKEELLPVMSMLVPVSGRFETILSNEGVMAIVDYAHTPDALENVLSTIEGLKKEGLVITVVGAGGDRDRTKRPEMAEVACR
;
A
#
# COMPACT_ATOMS: atom_id res chain seq x y z
N ILE A 1 2.27 -18.13 -4.30
CA ILE A 1 2.49 -16.73 -3.89
C ILE A 1 2.75 -16.69 -2.40
N ARG A 2 3.59 -15.78 -1.96
CA ARG A 2 3.99 -15.59 -0.55
C ARG A 2 4.05 -14.11 -0.22
N LEU A 3 3.91 -13.78 1.07
CA LEU A 3 3.85 -12.40 1.53
C LEU A 3 4.68 -12.23 2.80
N LEU A 4 5.52 -11.19 2.81
CA LEU A 4 6.16 -10.65 4.01
C LEU A 4 5.61 -9.24 4.26
N SER A 5 4.89 -9.05 5.37
CA SER A 5 4.17 -7.80 5.61
C SER A 5 4.03 -7.45 7.09
N THR A 6 3.56 -6.25 7.36
CA THR A 6 3.35 -5.71 8.72
C THR A 6 2.41 -6.57 9.56
N VAL A 7 1.35 -7.09 8.96
CA VAL A 7 0.28 -7.79 9.70
C VAL A 7 0.64 -9.24 9.96
N CYS A 8 1.16 -9.92 8.95
CA CYS A 8 1.60 -11.32 9.04
C CYS A 8 2.41 -11.71 7.82
N ASN A 9 3.20 -12.74 7.95
CA ASN A 9 3.88 -13.40 6.85
C ASN A 9 3.06 -14.61 6.41
N TYR A 10 3.08 -14.94 5.12
CA TYR A 10 2.43 -16.14 4.58
C TYR A 10 3.45 -17.02 3.85
N ILE A 11 3.47 -18.30 4.16
CA ILE A 11 4.20 -19.35 3.44
C ILE A 11 3.19 -20.40 2.99
N GLY A 12 2.68 -20.29 1.77
CA GLY A 12 1.50 -21.00 1.35
C GLY A 12 0.26 -20.51 2.07
N ASP A 13 -0.45 -21.46 2.64
CA ASP A 13 -1.61 -21.20 3.50
C ASP A 13 -1.21 -21.05 4.98
N GLU A 14 0.06 -21.29 5.30
CA GLU A 14 0.58 -21.12 6.67
C GLU A 14 0.75 -19.64 6.99
N ARG A 15 0.11 -19.20 8.07
CA ARG A 15 0.27 -17.86 8.63
C ARG A 15 1.39 -17.88 9.67
N VAL A 16 2.46 -17.12 9.42
CA VAL A 16 3.58 -16.93 10.32
C VAL A 16 3.49 -15.54 10.96
N HIS A 17 3.65 -15.46 12.27
CA HIS A 17 3.61 -14.18 12.98
C HIS A 17 4.71 -13.24 12.49
N ALA A 18 4.36 -11.98 12.19
CA ALA A 18 5.32 -10.94 11.83
C ALA A 18 5.72 -10.15 13.09
N THR A 19 7.01 -10.05 13.35
CA THR A 19 7.55 -9.22 14.44
C THR A 19 7.82 -7.80 13.99
N HIS A 20 8.09 -7.62 12.71
CA HIS A 20 8.38 -6.35 12.03
C HIS A 20 7.77 -6.34 10.63
N THR A 21 7.50 -5.15 10.09
CA THR A 21 7.08 -4.97 8.70
C THR A 21 8.02 -5.67 7.72
N THR A 22 9.31 -5.53 7.95
CA THR A 22 10.37 -6.21 7.22
C THR A 22 11.24 -6.91 8.27
N PRO A 23 11.32 -8.24 8.29
CA PRO A 23 12.15 -8.99 9.22
C PRO A 23 13.64 -8.63 9.12
N ASP A 24 14.46 -9.15 9.99
CA ASP A 24 15.92 -9.04 9.84
C ASP A 24 16.45 -9.91 8.68
N ALA A 25 17.70 -9.70 8.30
CA ALA A 25 18.27 -10.35 7.12
C ALA A 25 18.35 -11.89 7.26
N MET A 26 18.55 -12.42 8.46
CA MET A 26 18.59 -13.87 8.68
C MET A 26 17.20 -14.48 8.57
N GLU A 27 16.22 -13.87 9.25
CA GLU A 27 14.82 -14.29 9.21
C GLU A 27 14.25 -14.23 7.78
N ILE A 28 14.55 -13.17 7.00
CA ILE A 28 14.15 -13.07 5.60
C ILE A 28 14.69 -14.25 4.79
N ASN A 29 15.98 -14.56 4.91
CA ASN A 29 16.60 -15.65 4.15
C ASN A 29 16.04 -17.03 4.57
N GLU A 30 15.77 -17.25 5.86
CA GLU A 30 15.12 -18.47 6.34
C GLU A 30 13.71 -18.61 5.76
N LEU A 31 12.90 -17.54 5.84
CA LEU A 31 11.55 -17.53 5.26
C LEU A 31 11.58 -17.78 3.76
N MET A 32 12.50 -17.16 3.02
CA MET A 32 12.66 -17.39 1.58
C MET A 32 13.09 -18.82 1.25
N SER A 33 13.99 -19.42 2.04
CA SER A 33 14.35 -20.83 1.87
C SER A 33 13.13 -21.74 2.01
N ARG A 34 12.33 -21.55 3.04
CA ARG A 34 11.08 -22.28 3.25
C ARG A 34 10.08 -22.04 2.09
N MET A 35 10.01 -20.83 1.55
CA MET A 35 9.18 -20.51 0.41
C MET A 35 9.58 -21.28 -0.84
N VAL A 36 10.88 -21.43 -1.09
CA VAL A 36 11.42 -22.22 -2.20
C VAL A 36 11.10 -23.71 -2.01
N GLU A 37 11.28 -24.26 -0.81
CA GLU A 37 10.98 -25.67 -0.50
C GLU A 37 9.53 -26.06 -0.78
N VAL A 38 8.59 -25.12 -0.56
CA VAL A 38 7.16 -25.33 -0.85
C VAL A 38 6.74 -24.90 -2.26
N GLY A 39 7.71 -24.66 -3.18
CA GLY A 39 7.44 -24.36 -4.59
C GLY A 39 6.86 -22.96 -4.83
N CYS A 40 7.27 -21.96 -4.08
CA CYS A 40 6.84 -20.58 -4.26
C CYS A 40 7.50 -19.96 -5.50
N GLU A 41 6.71 -19.42 -6.41
CA GLU A 41 7.19 -18.70 -7.59
C GLU A 41 7.30 -17.18 -7.37
N TYR A 42 6.44 -16.61 -6.52
CA TYR A 42 6.38 -15.17 -6.26
C TYR A 42 6.40 -14.90 -4.76
N CYS A 43 7.22 -13.94 -4.35
CA CYS A 43 7.23 -13.37 -3.01
C CYS A 43 6.99 -11.85 -3.09
N PHE A 44 5.95 -11.37 -2.44
CA PHE A 44 5.71 -9.94 -2.22
C PHE A 44 6.18 -9.54 -0.84
N MET A 45 6.82 -8.38 -0.74
CA MET A 45 7.39 -7.90 0.52
C MET A 45 7.09 -6.42 0.73
N GLU A 46 6.64 -6.08 1.93
CA GLU A 46 6.67 -4.69 2.39
C GLU A 46 8.10 -4.34 2.82
N VAL A 47 8.71 -3.36 2.15
CA VAL A 47 10.07 -2.91 2.43
C VAL A 47 10.02 -1.57 3.16
N SER A 48 10.24 -1.58 4.48
CA SER A 48 10.27 -0.38 5.30
C SER A 48 11.55 0.44 5.08
N SER A 49 11.46 1.76 5.27
CA SER A 49 12.65 2.64 5.19
C SER A 49 13.73 2.28 6.21
N HIS A 50 13.34 1.78 7.39
CA HIS A 50 14.27 1.24 8.38
C HIS A 50 15.02 0.02 7.85
N ALA A 51 14.31 -0.89 7.17
CA ALA A 51 14.94 -2.09 6.62
C ALA A 51 15.95 -1.77 5.52
N ILE A 52 15.68 -0.75 4.71
CA ILE A 52 16.61 -0.28 3.68
C ILE A 52 17.85 0.33 4.35
N ASP A 53 17.66 1.25 5.27
CA ASP A 53 18.74 1.93 5.99
C ASP A 53 19.61 0.96 6.79
N GLN A 54 18.97 0.01 7.47
CA GLN A 54 19.63 -1.05 8.25
C GLN A 54 20.15 -2.23 7.41
N ARG A 55 20.02 -2.14 6.07
CA ARG A 55 20.51 -3.16 5.13
C ARG A 55 19.90 -4.57 5.33
N ARG A 56 18.68 -4.66 5.90
CA ARG A 56 18.04 -5.96 6.14
C ARG A 56 17.72 -6.74 4.86
N ILE A 57 17.57 -6.02 3.73
CA ILE A 57 17.29 -6.58 2.41
C ILE A 57 18.55 -6.73 1.53
N SER A 58 19.74 -6.54 2.10
CA SER A 58 21.00 -6.67 1.35
C SER A 58 21.21 -8.10 0.87
N GLY A 59 21.61 -8.24 -0.39
CA GLY A 59 21.82 -9.54 -1.03
C GLY A 59 20.58 -10.15 -1.66
N LEU A 60 19.40 -9.52 -1.53
CA LEU A 60 18.20 -9.94 -2.26
C LEU A 60 18.18 -9.33 -3.67
N ASP A 61 17.81 -10.14 -4.65
CA ASP A 61 17.51 -9.70 -6.01
C ASP A 61 16.00 -9.48 -6.15
N PHE A 62 15.60 -8.26 -6.46
CA PHE A 62 14.20 -7.89 -6.68
C PHE A 62 13.89 -7.80 -8.17
N ASP A 63 12.81 -8.42 -8.62
CA ASP A 63 12.30 -8.30 -9.99
C ASP A 63 11.49 -7.02 -10.19
N GLY A 64 11.03 -6.39 -9.12
CA GLY A 64 10.34 -5.11 -9.16
C GLY A 64 10.26 -4.40 -7.81
N ALA A 65 10.08 -3.08 -7.88
CA ALA A 65 9.77 -2.24 -6.74
C ALA A 65 8.61 -1.31 -7.06
N ILE A 66 7.76 -1.08 -6.05
CA ILE A 66 6.57 -0.25 -6.15
C ILE A 66 6.64 0.85 -5.10
N PHE A 67 6.46 2.09 -5.53
CA PHE A 67 6.28 3.24 -4.63
C PHE A 67 4.84 3.73 -4.68
N SER A 68 4.15 3.69 -3.54
CA SER A 68 2.76 4.17 -3.43
C SER A 68 2.67 5.64 -3.05
N ASN A 69 3.20 6.00 -1.90
CA ASN A 69 3.21 7.37 -1.39
C ASN A 69 4.24 7.50 -0.25
N ILE A 70 4.49 8.76 0.13
CA ILE A 70 5.27 9.09 1.32
C ILE A 70 4.67 10.34 1.99
N THR A 71 4.31 10.19 3.27
CA THR A 71 3.77 11.26 4.09
C THR A 71 4.59 11.40 5.38
N HIS A 72 4.23 12.36 6.23
CA HIS A 72 4.94 12.59 7.50
C HIS A 72 4.83 11.36 8.42
N ASP A 73 5.88 10.58 8.50
CA ASP A 73 6.05 9.49 9.47
C ASP A 73 7.55 9.19 9.65
N HIS A 74 7.90 8.41 10.67
CA HIS A 74 9.26 7.93 10.94
C HIS A 74 10.34 9.01 11.11
N LEU A 75 9.99 10.27 11.45
CA LEU A 75 10.95 11.34 11.68
C LEU A 75 11.67 11.22 13.02
N ASP A 76 11.15 10.43 13.94
CA ASP A 76 11.85 9.96 15.13
C ASP A 76 13.15 9.23 14.78
N TYR A 77 13.14 8.43 13.71
CA TYR A 77 14.30 7.69 13.20
C TYR A 77 15.13 8.50 12.19
N HIS A 78 14.52 8.92 11.08
CA HIS A 78 15.22 9.57 9.96
C HIS A 78 15.59 11.03 10.21
N LYS A 79 15.06 11.66 11.28
CA LYS A 79 15.30 13.05 11.71
C LYS A 79 14.76 14.11 10.73
N THR A 80 14.82 13.89 9.43
CA THR A 80 14.30 14.80 8.40
C THR A 80 13.50 14.07 7.34
N PHE A 81 12.52 14.74 6.76
CA PHE A 81 11.73 14.19 5.66
C PHE A 81 12.58 13.90 4.42
N LYS A 82 13.64 14.71 4.21
CA LYS A 82 14.61 14.48 3.14
C LYS A 82 15.35 13.15 3.31
N ALA A 83 15.88 12.88 4.51
CA ALA A 83 16.56 11.61 4.80
C ALA A 83 15.59 10.40 4.67
N TYR A 84 14.32 10.58 5.03
CA TYR A 84 13.31 9.55 4.85
C TYR A 84 13.06 9.24 3.37
N ILE A 85 12.97 10.27 2.50
CA ILE A 85 12.88 10.09 1.04
C ILE A 85 14.13 9.40 0.49
N GLU A 86 15.33 9.86 0.90
CA GLU A 86 16.61 9.29 0.45
C GLU A 86 16.74 7.81 0.83
N ALA A 87 16.32 7.43 2.04
CA ALA A 87 16.30 6.04 2.47
C ALA A 87 15.41 5.18 1.57
N LYS A 88 14.15 5.60 1.28
CA LYS A 88 13.28 4.87 0.35
C LYS A 88 13.82 4.83 -1.07
N LYS A 89 14.37 5.96 -1.55
CA LYS A 89 14.97 6.07 -2.90
C LYS A 89 16.13 5.10 -3.10
N ALA A 90 16.95 4.87 -2.07
CA ALA A 90 18.06 3.94 -2.15
C ALA A 90 17.65 2.52 -2.58
N PHE A 91 16.45 2.06 -2.21
CA PHE A 91 15.93 0.79 -2.69
C PHE A 91 15.75 0.76 -4.21
N PHE A 92 15.19 1.82 -4.79
CA PHE A 92 15.01 1.95 -6.24
C PHE A 92 16.33 2.10 -6.98
N ASP A 93 17.28 2.83 -6.42
CA ASP A 93 18.61 3.06 -7.01
C ASP A 93 19.45 1.77 -7.10
N HIS A 94 19.18 0.79 -6.23
CA HIS A 94 19.88 -0.50 -6.22
C HIS A 94 19.19 -1.61 -7.04
N LEU A 95 18.05 -1.34 -7.66
CA LEU A 95 17.37 -2.32 -8.51
C LEU A 95 18.23 -2.70 -9.71
N PRO A 96 18.28 -3.99 -10.08
CA PRO A 96 19.01 -4.42 -11.27
C PRO A 96 18.28 -3.97 -12.56
N LYS A 97 19.02 -3.87 -13.65
CA LYS A 97 18.50 -3.43 -14.97
C LYS A 97 17.32 -4.26 -15.47
N LYS A 98 17.26 -5.56 -15.10
CA LYS A 98 16.15 -6.47 -15.47
C LYS A 98 14.85 -6.16 -14.74
N ALA A 99 14.93 -5.54 -13.57
CA ALA A 99 13.78 -5.24 -12.72
C ALA A 99 12.90 -4.12 -13.29
N PHE A 100 11.71 -3.96 -12.73
CA PHE A 100 10.87 -2.78 -12.95
C PHE A 100 10.84 -1.88 -11.70
N ALA A 101 10.74 -0.58 -11.93
CA ALA A 101 10.52 0.44 -10.90
C ALA A 101 9.20 1.14 -11.22
N LEU A 102 8.17 0.85 -10.44
CA LEU A 102 6.81 1.39 -10.60
C LEU A 102 6.53 2.45 -9.54
N THR A 103 6.13 3.65 -9.96
CA THR A 103 5.85 4.75 -9.02
C THR A 103 4.49 5.38 -9.23
N ASN A 104 3.89 5.86 -8.14
CA ASN A 104 2.73 6.72 -8.18
C ASN A 104 3.12 8.10 -8.74
N GLY A 105 2.66 8.40 -9.97
CA GLY A 105 2.91 9.67 -10.64
C GLY A 105 2.20 10.87 -10.01
N ASP A 106 1.19 10.63 -9.18
CA ASP A 106 0.45 11.68 -8.49
C ASP A 106 1.06 12.08 -7.14
N ASP A 107 1.95 11.24 -6.57
CA ASP A 107 2.74 11.63 -5.41
C ASP A 107 3.88 12.57 -5.85
N LYS A 108 4.04 13.69 -5.13
CA LYS A 108 5.06 14.70 -5.43
C LYS A 108 6.49 14.17 -5.39
N ASN A 109 6.75 13.10 -4.64
CA ASN A 109 8.05 12.45 -4.52
C ASN A 109 8.17 11.19 -5.40
N GLY A 110 7.10 10.79 -6.09
CA GLY A 110 7.10 9.60 -6.93
C GLY A 110 8.21 9.60 -7.97
N MET A 111 8.34 10.68 -8.73
CA MET A 111 9.38 10.81 -9.75
C MET A 111 10.81 10.86 -9.17
N VAL A 112 10.97 11.23 -7.90
CA VAL A 112 12.28 11.21 -7.21
C VAL A 112 12.78 9.77 -7.07
N MET A 113 11.90 8.79 -6.85
CA MET A 113 12.25 7.38 -6.75
C MET A 113 12.87 6.84 -8.05
N LEU A 114 12.47 7.39 -9.20
CA LEU A 114 12.93 6.92 -10.50
C LEU A 114 14.21 7.63 -11.03
N GLN A 115 14.75 8.63 -10.32
CA GLN A 115 15.82 9.48 -10.86
C GLN A 115 17.08 8.71 -11.26
N ASN A 116 17.61 7.86 -10.37
CA ASN A 116 18.92 7.23 -10.56
C ASN A 116 18.83 5.72 -10.84
N THR A 117 17.65 5.12 -10.75
CA THR A 117 17.48 3.69 -11.01
C THR A 117 17.83 3.35 -12.46
N VAL A 118 18.50 2.22 -12.64
CA VAL A 118 18.78 1.62 -13.95
C VAL A 118 17.69 0.63 -14.37
N ALA A 119 16.73 0.34 -13.50
CA ALA A 119 15.59 -0.52 -13.77
C ALA A 119 14.65 0.10 -14.82
N ARG A 120 13.80 -0.72 -15.43
CA ARG A 120 12.73 -0.26 -16.34
C ARG A 120 11.74 0.61 -15.54
N LYS A 121 11.54 1.85 -15.96
CA LYS A 121 10.76 2.86 -15.24
C LYS A 121 9.33 2.87 -15.72
N TYR A 122 8.37 2.83 -14.77
CA TYR A 122 6.94 2.89 -15.04
C TYR A 122 6.23 3.77 -14.02
N THR A 123 5.14 4.36 -14.46
CA THR A 123 4.29 5.23 -13.66
C THR A 123 2.86 4.72 -13.63
N TYR A 124 2.16 4.95 -12.53
CA TYR A 124 0.72 4.78 -12.46
C TYR A 124 0.06 6.02 -11.87
N SER A 125 -1.16 6.34 -12.29
CA SER A 125 -1.86 7.55 -11.89
C SER A 125 -3.38 7.42 -11.99
N CYS A 126 -4.09 8.04 -11.04
CA CYS A 126 -5.54 8.24 -11.11
C CYS A 126 -5.94 9.64 -11.61
N ARG A 127 -4.97 10.55 -11.83
CA ARG A 127 -5.22 11.97 -12.17
C ARG A 127 -4.55 12.43 -13.45
N ARG A 128 -3.46 11.80 -13.86
CA ARG A 128 -2.60 12.24 -14.97
C ARG A 128 -2.40 11.11 -15.97
N MET A 129 -1.87 11.44 -17.15
CA MET A 129 -1.37 10.44 -18.08
C MET A 129 -0.16 9.71 -17.46
N ALA A 130 -0.19 8.40 -17.50
CA ALA A 130 0.83 7.51 -16.98
C ALA A 130 0.84 6.21 -17.80
N ASP A 131 1.80 5.31 -17.53
CA ASP A 131 1.86 4.01 -18.20
C ASP A 131 0.63 3.13 -17.83
N PHE A 132 0.14 3.28 -16.60
CA PHE A 132 -1.09 2.65 -16.12
C PHE A 132 -2.02 3.69 -15.53
N ASN A 133 -3.29 3.65 -15.92
CA ASN A 133 -4.28 4.64 -15.49
C ASN A 133 -5.52 4.00 -14.86
N CYS A 134 -6.06 4.70 -13.87
CA CYS A 134 -7.35 4.40 -13.29
C CYS A 134 -8.16 5.68 -13.09
N LYS A 135 -9.49 5.58 -13.27
CA LYS A 135 -10.42 6.65 -12.93
C LYS A 135 -11.58 6.08 -12.14
N THR A 136 -11.94 6.72 -11.05
CA THR A 136 -13.17 6.40 -10.32
C THR A 136 -14.37 6.94 -11.11
N LEU A 137 -15.29 6.05 -11.50
CA LEU A 137 -16.54 6.39 -12.18
C LEU A 137 -17.67 6.60 -11.19
N GLU A 138 -17.84 5.64 -10.25
CA GLU A 138 -18.88 5.70 -9.23
C GLU A 138 -18.31 5.31 -7.85
N ARG A 139 -18.85 5.90 -6.78
CA ARG A 139 -18.49 5.64 -5.40
C ARG A 139 -19.70 5.22 -4.60
N HIS A 140 -19.60 4.07 -3.92
CA HIS A 140 -20.64 3.52 -3.05
C HIS A 140 -20.01 3.06 -1.74
N LEU A 141 -20.84 2.86 -0.70
CA LEU A 141 -20.37 2.37 0.60
C LEU A 141 -19.95 0.89 0.58
N ASP A 142 -20.40 0.15 -0.41
CA ASP A 142 -20.13 -1.29 -0.60
C ASP A 142 -19.12 -1.56 -1.72
N GLY A 143 -18.63 -0.50 -2.39
CA GLY A 143 -17.64 -0.65 -3.45
C GLY A 143 -17.49 0.58 -4.33
N THR A 144 -16.69 0.42 -5.37
CA THR A 144 -16.34 1.50 -6.31
C THR A 144 -16.32 0.95 -7.74
N LEU A 145 -16.93 1.66 -8.69
CA LEU A 145 -16.75 1.40 -10.12
C LEU A 145 -15.52 2.16 -10.63
N LEU A 146 -14.55 1.42 -11.13
CA LEU A 146 -13.31 1.96 -11.68
C LEU A 146 -13.24 1.77 -13.18
N LEU A 147 -12.72 2.76 -13.90
CA LEU A 147 -12.18 2.59 -15.25
C LEU A 147 -10.68 2.28 -15.11
N LEU A 148 -10.34 1.00 -15.15
CA LEU A 148 -8.99 0.50 -14.94
C LEU A 148 -8.36 0.15 -16.30
N ASP A 149 -7.35 0.89 -16.70
CA ASP A 149 -6.67 0.71 -17.99
C ASP A 149 -7.64 0.59 -19.18
N GLY A 150 -8.67 1.46 -19.18
CA GLY A 150 -9.70 1.52 -20.22
C GLY A 150 -10.83 0.48 -20.13
N SER A 151 -10.90 -0.32 -19.04
CA SER A 151 -11.98 -1.28 -18.80
C SER A 151 -12.73 -0.97 -17.50
N GLU A 152 -14.05 -1.08 -17.50
CA GLU A 152 -14.86 -0.91 -16.30
C GLU A 152 -14.75 -2.14 -15.40
N VAL A 153 -14.44 -1.91 -14.12
CA VAL A 153 -14.29 -2.94 -13.09
C VAL A 153 -15.00 -2.49 -11.83
N TRP A 154 -16.00 -3.25 -11.39
CA TRP A 154 -16.55 -3.09 -10.05
C TRP A 154 -15.63 -3.73 -9.02
N THR A 155 -15.35 -3.02 -7.94
CA THR A 155 -14.56 -3.53 -6.82
C THR A 155 -15.28 -3.29 -5.49
N ARG A 156 -15.00 -4.15 -4.50
CA ARG A 156 -15.51 -3.99 -3.12
C ARG A 156 -14.69 -3.02 -2.28
N PHE A 157 -13.67 -2.41 -2.87
CA PHE A 157 -12.84 -1.43 -2.19
C PHE A 157 -13.47 -0.05 -2.25
N VAL A 158 -13.47 0.65 -1.13
CA VAL A 158 -14.05 1.98 -0.96
C VAL A 158 -12.94 3.00 -0.77
N GLY A 159 -13.12 4.20 -1.34
CA GLY A 159 -12.20 5.32 -1.20
C GLY A 159 -11.16 5.43 -2.31
N ASP A 160 -10.84 6.68 -2.67
CA ASP A 160 -9.92 6.97 -3.78
C ASP A 160 -8.50 6.42 -3.53
N PHE A 161 -8.05 6.36 -2.27
CA PHE A 161 -6.77 5.75 -1.94
C PHE A 161 -6.71 4.27 -2.31
N ASN A 162 -7.83 3.54 -2.24
CA ASN A 162 -7.91 2.16 -2.69
C ASN A 162 -7.88 2.02 -4.21
N ALA A 163 -8.35 3.02 -4.98
CA ALA A 163 -8.16 3.03 -6.42
C ALA A 163 -6.67 3.07 -6.79
N TYR A 164 -5.84 3.86 -6.07
CA TYR A 164 -4.38 3.83 -6.23
C TYR A 164 -3.77 2.48 -5.85
N ASN A 165 -4.21 1.88 -4.74
CA ASN A 165 -3.72 0.57 -4.30
C ASN A 165 -4.04 -0.53 -5.33
N LEU A 166 -5.27 -0.57 -5.82
CA LEU A 166 -5.71 -1.52 -6.83
C LEU A 166 -4.98 -1.32 -8.16
N LEU A 167 -4.78 -0.06 -8.57
CA LEU A 167 -4.02 0.25 -9.77
C LEU A 167 -2.55 -0.20 -9.66
N ALA A 168 -1.92 -0.02 -8.48
CA ALA A 168 -0.56 -0.50 -8.23
C ALA A 168 -0.47 -2.04 -8.29
N VAL A 169 -1.47 -2.75 -7.74
CA VAL A 169 -1.56 -4.22 -7.81
C VAL A 169 -1.73 -4.67 -9.26
N TYR A 170 -2.68 -4.08 -9.99
CA TYR A 170 -2.90 -4.37 -11.40
C TYR A 170 -1.64 -4.12 -12.24
N ALA A 171 -1.05 -2.94 -12.13
CA ALA A 171 0.16 -2.56 -12.86
C ALA A 171 1.33 -3.51 -12.60
N SER A 172 1.50 -3.92 -11.33
CA SER A 172 2.54 -4.88 -10.95
C SER A 172 2.32 -6.25 -11.59
N ALA A 173 1.09 -6.76 -11.58
CA ALA A 173 0.76 -8.01 -12.22
C ALA A 173 0.98 -7.95 -13.75
N ARG A 174 0.62 -6.82 -14.39
CA ARG A 174 0.91 -6.59 -15.82
C ARG A 174 2.42 -6.58 -16.12
N LEU A 175 3.24 -6.01 -15.23
CA LEU A 175 4.70 -5.98 -15.35
C LEU A 175 5.36 -7.35 -15.05
N LEU A 176 4.63 -8.26 -14.44
CA LEU A 176 4.96 -9.66 -14.25
C LEU A 176 4.36 -10.56 -15.35
N ASP A 177 3.97 -9.96 -16.49
CA ASP A 177 3.49 -10.60 -17.71
C ASP A 177 2.11 -11.30 -17.62
N PHE A 178 1.30 -11.01 -16.58
CA PHE A 178 -0.09 -11.48 -16.55
C PHE A 178 -0.96 -10.71 -17.54
N GLY A 179 -1.83 -11.41 -18.25
CA GLY A 179 -2.74 -10.85 -19.25
C GLY A 179 -3.82 -9.92 -18.65
N LYS A 180 -4.17 -8.84 -19.37
CA LYS A 180 -5.24 -7.92 -18.92
C LYS A 180 -6.56 -8.66 -18.70
N GLU A 181 -6.96 -9.49 -19.66
CA GLU A 181 -8.23 -10.22 -19.63
C GLU A 181 -8.30 -11.25 -18.48
N GLU A 182 -7.15 -11.74 -18.02
CA GLU A 182 -7.02 -12.61 -16.87
C GLU A 182 -7.15 -11.84 -15.56
N LEU A 183 -6.57 -10.63 -15.49
CA LEU A 183 -6.53 -9.82 -14.27
C LEU A 183 -7.84 -9.15 -13.93
N LEU A 184 -8.61 -8.64 -14.92
CA LEU A 184 -9.82 -7.87 -14.66
C LEU A 184 -10.87 -8.63 -13.83
N PRO A 185 -11.18 -9.91 -14.11
CA PRO A 185 -12.07 -10.70 -13.25
C PRO A 185 -11.51 -10.89 -11.84
N VAL A 186 -10.20 -11.11 -11.70
CA VAL A 186 -9.56 -11.26 -10.40
C VAL A 186 -9.68 -9.97 -9.59
N MET A 187 -9.43 -8.80 -10.21
CA MET A 187 -9.56 -7.49 -9.55
C MET A 187 -10.96 -7.27 -8.96
N SER A 188 -12.02 -7.71 -9.64
CA SER A 188 -13.40 -7.59 -9.15
C SER A 188 -13.74 -8.54 -8.01
N MET A 189 -13.02 -9.66 -7.89
CA MET A 189 -13.22 -10.65 -6.82
C MET A 189 -12.43 -10.35 -5.55
N LEU A 190 -11.44 -9.44 -5.61
CA LEU A 190 -10.66 -9.06 -4.44
C LEU A 190 -11.56 -8.50 -3.34
N VAL A 191 -11.21 -8.82 -2.11
CA VAL A 191 -11.89 -8.29 -0.91
C VAL A 191 -10.91 -7.43 -0.11
N PRO A 192 -11.42 -6.39 0.60
CA PRO A 192 -10.59 -5.59 1.49
C PRO A 192 -9.87 -6.46 2.53
N VAL A 193 -8.65 -6.10 2.84
CA VAL A 193 -7.89 -6.73 3.92
C VAL A 193 -8.47 -6.28 5.26
N SER A 194 -8.57 -7.18 6.23
CA SER A 194 -9.08 -6.86 7.57
C SER A 194 -8.33 -5.67 8.17
N GLY A 195 -9.08 -4.71 8.71
CA GLY A 195 -8.55 -3.46 9.24
C GLY A 195 -8.06 -2.46 8.18
N ARG A 196 -8.46 -2.59 6.92
CA ARG A 196 -8.17 -1.64 5.83
C ARG A 196 -9.46 -1.17 5.17
N PHE A 197 -10.07 -0.12 5.75
CA PHE A 197 -11.40 0.36 5.40
C PHE A 197 -12.43 -0.80 5.37
N GLU A 198 -12.33 -1.69 6.35
CA GLU A 198 -13.20 -2.83 6.49
C GLU A 198 -14.58 -2.36 6.95
N THR A 199 -15.59 -2.61 6.15
CA THR A 199 -16.98 -2.20 6.44
C THR A 199 -17.76 -3.35 7.03
N ILE A 200 -18.43 -3.11 8.16
CA ILE A 200 -19.29 -4.06 8.86
C ILE A 200 -20.65 -3.40 9.04
N LEU A 201 -21.67 -3.93 8.39
CA LEU A 201 -23.04 -3.42 8.48
C LEU A 201 -23.83 -4.24 9.50
N SER A 202 -24.43 -3.57 10.49
CA SER A 202 -25.36 -4.20 11.42
C SER A 202 -26.76 -4.34 10.82
N ASN A 203 -27.57 -5.23 11.38
CA ASN A 203 -28.97 -5.38 10.99
C ASN A 203 -29.83 -4.13 11.27
N GLU A 204 -29.37 -3.22 12.11
CA GLU A 204 -30.04 -1.97 12.50
C GLU A 204 -29.61 -0.79 11.63
N GLY A 205 -28.80 -1.01 10.58
CA GLY A 205 -28.31 0.03 9.66
C GLY A 205 -27.13 0.83 10.19
N VAL A 206 -26.51 0.43 11.30
CA VAL A 206 -25.26 1.01 11.77
C VAL A 206 -24.11 0.40 11.01
N MET A 207 -23.28 1.26 10.40
CA MET A 207 -22.06 0.85 9.71
C MET A 207 -20.85 1.11 10.60
N ALA A 208 -20.08 0.07 10.90
CA ALA A 208 -18.76 0.18 11.49
C ALA A 208 -17.69 0.11 10.40
N ILE A 209 -16.69 0.97 10.49
CA ILE A 209 -15.52 0.99 9.59
C ILE A 209 -14.29 0.79 10.44
N VAL A 210 -13.50 -0.23 10.12
CA VAL A 210 -12.25 -0.53 10.81
C VAL A 210 -11.08 -0.23 9.88
N ASP A 211 -10.19 0.65 10.32
CA ASP A 211 -9.01 1.03 9.53
C ASP A 211 -7.76 1.15 10.41
N TYR A 212 -6.62 0.90 9.82
CA TYR A 212 -5.30 0.99 10.45
C TYR A 212 -4.69 2.40 10.37
N ALA A 213 -5.45 3.41 9.99
CA ALA A 213 -4.98 4.80 9.89
C ALA A 213 -4.36 5.27 11.23
N HIS A 214 -3.07 5.56 11.22
CA HIS A 214 -2.29 5.96 12.40
C HIS A 214 -1.40 7.17 12.13
N THR A 215 -1.67 7.88 11.03
CA THR A 215 -1.05 9.16 10.68
C THR A 215 -2.15 10.19 10.38
N PRO A 216 -1.90 11.51 10.53
CA PRO A 216 -2.89 12.54 10.22
C PRO A 216 -3.46 12.41 8.80
N ASP A 217 -2.61 12.25 7.81
CA ASP A 217 -3.00 12.10 6.40
C ASP A 217 -3.86 10.86 6.15
N ALA A 218 -3.49 9.70 6.74
CA ALA A 218 -4.28 8.48 6.61
C ALA A 218 -5.66 8.63 7.25
N LEU A 219 -5.75 9.27 8.42
CA LEU A 219 -7.01 9.53 9.11
C LEU A 219 -7.89 10.51 8.31
N GLU A 220 -7.32 11.58 7.77
CA GLU A 220 -8.02 12.54 6.89
C GLU A 220 -8.61 11.83 5.65
N ASN A 221 -7.84 10.93 5.01
CA ASN A 221 -8.30 10.17 3.85
C ASN A 221 -9.47 9.24 4.18
N VAL A 222 -9.45 8.61 5.34
CA VAL A 222 -10.55 7.74 5.81
C VAL A 222 -11.79 8.57 6.10
N LEU A 223 -11.67 9.63 6.93
CA LEU A 223 -12.80 10.44 7.35
C LEU A 223 -13.43 11.22 6.19
N SER A 224 -12.62 11.81 5.30
CA SER A 224 -13.14 12.50 4.11
C SER A 224 -13.84 11.54 3.15
N THR A 225 -13.39 10.28 3.06
CA THR A 225 -14.10 9.24 2.29
C THR A 225 -15.47 8.93 2.90
N ILE A 226 -15.54 8.78 4.23
CA ILE A 226 -16.80 8.52 4.95
C ILE A 226 -17.77 9.69 4.77
N GLU A 227 -17.31 10.93 4.98
CA GLU A 227 -18.13 12.13 4.80
C GLU A 227 -18.63 12.29 3.36
N GLY A 228 -17.80 11.99 2.37
CA GLY A 228 -18.18 12.05 0.96
C GLY A 228 -19.21 11.00 0.53
N LEU A 229 -19.33 9.90 1.26
CA LEU A 229 -20.27 8.79 1.00
C LEU A 229 -21.49 8.81 1.91
N LYS A 230 -21.40 9.44 3.07
CA LYS A 230 -22.49 9.57 4.03
C LYS A 230 -23.62 10.40 3.45
N LYS A 231 -24.82 9.85 3.42
CA LYS A 231 -26.04 10.59 3.02
C LYS A 231 -26.66 11.28 4.23
N GLU A 232 -26.80 10.57 5.33
CA GLU A 232 -27.41 11.02 6.58
C GLU A 232 -26.72 10.33 7.76
N GLY A 233 -26.99 10.80 8.99
CA GLY A 233 -26.49 10.19 10.21
C GLY A 233 -25.25 10.87 10.80
N LEU A 234 -24.85 10.37 11.96
CA LEU A 234 -23.71 10.85 12.75
C LEU A 234 -22.50 9.96 12.50
N VAL A 235 -21.32 10.57 12.38
CA VAL A 235 -20.04 9.86 12.40
C VAL A 235 -19.48 9.91 13.82
N ILE A 236 -19.17 8.74 14.36
CA ILE A 236 -18.49 8.59 15.65
C ILE A 236 -17.10 8.06 15.40
N THR A 237 -16.08 8.88 15.67
CA THR A 237 -14.68 8.51 15.44
C THR A 237 -14.06 8.02 16.74
N VAL A 238 -13.49 6.80 16.71
CA VAL A 238 -12.68 6.24 17.79
C VAL A 238 -11.26 6.12 17.29
N VAL A 239 -10.35 6.93 17.82
CA VAL A 239 -8.95 6.98 17.39
C VAL A 239 -8.00 6.85 18.58
N GLY A 240 -6.88 6.16 18.36
CA GLY A 240 -5.81 6.02 19.34
C GLY A 240 -4.43 6.22 18.72
N ALA A 241 -3.45 6.59 19.53
CA ALA A 241 -2.07 6.74 19.11
C ALA A 241 -1.14 5.96 20.05
N GLY A 242 -0.22 5.18 19.49
CA GLY A 242 0.74 4.39 20.24
C GLY A 242 1.65 5.26 21.14
N GLY A 243 1.94 4.77 22.36
CA GLY A 243 2.66 5.52 23.41
C GLY A 243 4.07 5.91 23.03
N ASP A 244 4.83 4.99 22.43
CA ASP A 244 6.27 5.11 22.16
C ASP A 244 6.60 5.47 20.70
N ARG A 245 5.65 6.05 20.00
CA ARG A 245 5.80 6.51 18.62
C ARG A 245 5.93 8.04 18.56
N ASP A 246 6.09 8.58 17.35
CA ASP A 246 6.16 10.02 17.09
C ASP A 246 4.99 10.74 17.78
N ARG A 247 5.32 11.55 18.79
CA ARG A 247 4.33 12.31 19.59
C ARG A 247 3.80 13.51 18.85
N THR A 248 4.54 14.03 17.85
CA THR A 248 4.17 15.27 17.14
C THR A 248 2.91 15.11 16.31
N LYS A 249 2.62 13.90 15.83
CA LYS A 249 1.41 13.61 15.05
C LYS A 249 0.11 13.51 15.87
N ARG A 250 0.18 13.36 17.20
CA ARG A 250 -1.02 13.18 18.05
C ARG A 250 -1.96 14.39 18.04
N PRO A 251 -1.46 15.64 18.21
CA PRO A 251 -2.33 16.82 18.11
C PRO A 251 -2.99 16.94 16.74
N GLU A 252 -2.22 16.70 15.66
CA GLU A 252 -2.74 16.76 14.29
C GLU A 252 -3.82 15.70 14.04
N MET A 253 -3.62 14.46 14.52
CA MET A 253 -4.64 13.41 14.45
C MET A 253 -5.90 13.78 15.24
N ALA A 254 -5.75 14.38 16.43
CA ALA A 254 -6.89 14.83 17.21
C ALA A 254 -7.67 15.94 16.50
N GLU A 255 -6.98 16.89 15.89
CA GLU A 255 -7.60 17.95 15.09
C GLU A 255 -8.39 17.37 13.91
N VAL A 256 -7.80 16.42 13.16
CA VAL A 256 -8.48 15.74 12.05
C VAL A 256 -9.72 14.97 12.52
N ALA A 257 -9.65 14.29 13.67
CA ALA A 257 -10.76 13.51 14.20
C ALA A 257 -11.93 14.38 14.73
N CYS A 258 -11.67 15.67 15.04
CA CYS A 258 -12.68 16.61 15.57
C CYS A 258 -13.34 17.50 14.51
N ARG A 259 -12.88 17.45 13.27
CA ARG A 259 -13.49 18.16 12.12
C ARG A 259 -14.75 17.47 11.64
#